data_e2846ed969431d7e6eef5442ad9ac1c4
#
_entry.id   e2846ed969431d7e6eef5442ad9ac1c4
#
_cell.length_a   1.000
_cell.length_b   1.000
_cell.length_c   1.000
_cell.angle_alpha   90.00
_cell.angle_beta   90.00
_cell.angle_gamma   90.00
#
_symmetry.space_group_name_H-M   'P 1'
#
loop_
_entity.id
_entity.type
_entity.pdbx_description
1 polymer ?
#
loop_
_entity_poly.entity_id
_entity_poly.type
_entity_poly.pdbx_seq_one_letter_code
_entity_poly.pdbx_strand_id
1 'polypeptide(L)'
;MVEVHTPSITNLDDQNEQEPREECGVYGVWAPGEEVSKLTYFGLFALQHRGQEAAGIAVGDDDRIVVFKDMGLVANIFDESTLSALQGNVAVGHTRYSTAGGKEWSNVQPMFSTSSTGVDIA
;
A
#
# COMPACT_ATOMS: atom_id res chain seq x y z
N MET A 1 8.62 -31.77 -13.58
CA MET A 1 7.77 -32.20 -12.46
C MET A 1 7.98 -31.20 -11.35
N VAL A 2 6.93 -30.45 -11.00
CA VAL A 2 7.00 -29.46 -9.94
C VAL A 2 6.83 -30.22 -8.62
N GLU A 3 7.86 -30.23 -7.80
CA GLU A 3 7.77 -30.78 -6.46
C GLU A 3 7.03 -29.75 -5.58
N VAL A 4 5.79 -30.04 -5.25
CA VAL A 4 5.05 -29.24 -4.28
C VAL A 4 5.49 -29.69 -2.90
N HIS A 5 6.32 -28.88 -2.27
CA HIS A 5 6.68 -29.09 -0.88
C HIS A 5 5.47 -28.72 0.00
N THR A 6 4.70 -29.73 0.38
CA THR A 6 3.72 -29.56 1.45
C THR A 6 4.47 -29.46 2.77
N PRO A 7 4.39 -28.35 3.51
CA PRO A 7 4.97 -28.32 4.85
C PRO A 7 4.31 -29.41 5.69
N SER A 8 5.14 -30.26 6.26
CA SER A 8 4.62 -31.31 7.13
C SER A 8 3.97 -30.68 8.35
N ILE A 9 2.71 -31.02 8.58
CA ILE A 9 1.92 -30.60 9.75
C ILE A 9 2.38 -31.41 10.98
N THR A 10 3.68 -31.48 11.23
CA THR A 10 4.20 -32.33 12.31
C THR A 10 4.44 -31.62 13.63
N ASN A 11 4.14 -30.31 13.71
CA ASN A 11 4.27 -29.58 14.96
C ASN A 11 2.95 -28.96 15.38
N LEU A 12 1.98 -29.83 15.71
CA LEU A 12 0.74 -29.40 16.38
C LEU A 12 0.98 -28.97 17.83
N ASP A 13 2.17 -29.14 18.35
CA ASP A 13 2.51 -28.79 19.74
C ASP A 13 3.24 -27.46 19.88
N ASP A 14 3.60 -26.82 18.80
CA ASP A 14 4.09 -25.46 18.86
C ASP A 14 2.91 -24.50 18.77
N GLN A 15 2.05 -24.60 19.77
CA GLN A 15 0.94 -23.68 20.04
C GLN A 15 1.43 -22.28 20.46
N ASN A 16 2.63 -21.95 20.11
CA ASN A 16 3.00 -20.56 19.97
C ASN A 16 2.46 -20.12 18.62
N GLU A 17 1.13 -20.16 18.53
CA GLU A 17 0.41 -19.47 17.48
C GLU A 17 0.90 -18.04 17.50
N GLN A 18 1.92 -17.77 16.70
CA GLN A 18 2.10 -16.43 16.21
C GLN A 18 0.82 -16.17 15.41
N GLU A 19 -0.14 -15.55 16.09
CA GLU A 19 -1.25 -14.92 15.38
C GLU A 19 -0.63 -14.22 14.16
N PRO A 20 -1.18 -14.42 12.94
CA PRO A 20 -0.65 -13.73 11.78
C PRO A 20 -0.52 -12.25 12.16
N ARG A 21 0.70 -11.78 12.32
CA ARG A 21 0.92 -10.36 12.57
C ARG A 21 0.42 -9.65 11.34
N GLU A 22 -0.59 -8.84 11.53
CA GLU A 22 -1.08 -7.95 10.49
C GLU A 22 0.05 -6.97 10.18
N GLU A 23 0.74 -7.22 9.09
CA GLU A 23 1.86 -6.41 8.64
C GLU A 23 1.39 -5.42 7.60
N CYS A 24 2.07 -4.28 7.54
CA CYS A 24 1.84 -3.29 6.51
C CYS A 24 2.01 -3.90 5.13
N GLY A 25 1.13 -3.55 4.21
CA GLY A 25 1.18 -3.99 2.82
C GLY A 25 1.72 -2.90 1.91
N VAL A 26 2.53 -3.30 0.94
CA VAL A 26 3.06 -2.43 -0.11
C VAL A 26 2.70 -3.01 -1.47
N TYR A 27 2.28 -2.14 -2.37
CA TYR A 27 2.00 -2.49 -3.76
C TYR A 27 2.67 -1.46 -4.67
N GLY A 28 3.31 -1.93 -5.74
CA GLY A 28 3.91 -1.05 -6.74
C GLY A 28 3.61 -1.55 -8.14
N VAL A 29 3.40 -0.62 -9.08
CA VAL A 29 3.13 -0.94 -10.46
C VAL A 29 3.73 0.15 -11.38
N TRP A 30 4.32 -0.29 -12.47
CA TRP A 30 4.68 0.55 -13.60
C TRP A 30 3.91 0.05 -14.82
N ALA A 31 3.02 0.87 -15.35
CA ALA A 31 2.16 0.51 -16.46
C ALA A 31 1.75 1.74 -17.26
N PRO A 32 2.65 2.23 -18.16
CA PRO A 32 2.32 3.37 -19.01
C PRO A 32 1.07 3.12 -19.85
N GLY A 33 0.17 4.10 -19.89
CA GLY A 33 -1.07 4.01 -20.62
C GLY A 33 -2.23 3.36 -19.86
N GLU A 34 -1.96 2.81 -18.68
CA GLU A 34 -2.98 2.22 -17.81
C GLU A 34 -3.35 3.15 -16.65
N GLU A 35 -4.49 2.90 -16.03
CA GLU A 35 -4.91 3.62 -14.82
C GLU A 35 -4.19 3.04 -13.58
N VAL A 36 -2.94 3.43 -13.37
CA VAL A 36 -2.08 2.88 -12.32
C VAL A 36 -2.64 3.09 -10.91
N SER A 37 -3.37 4.17 -10.68
CA SER A 37 -4.03 4.42 -9.39
C SER A 37 -5.09 3.38 -9.09
N LYS A 38 -5.91 3.00 -10.06
CA LYS A 38 -6.94 1.96 -9.91
C LYS A 38 -6.33 0.59 -9.71
N LEU A 39 -5.28 0.26 -10.47
CA LEU A 39 -4.53 -0.98 -10.27
C LEU A 39 -3.95 -1.06 -8.84
N THR A 40 -3.40 0.05 -8.37
CA THR A 40 -2.86 0.14 -7.01
C THR A 40 -3.95 0.03 -5.96
N TYR A 41 -5.10 0.68 -6.17
CA TYR A 41 -6.25 0.55 -5.29
C TYR A 41 -6.68 -0.93 -5.13
N PHE A 42 -6.79 -1.66 -6.22
CA PHE A 42 -7.14 -3.09 -6.16
C PHE A 42 -6.06 -3.92 -5.47
N GLY A 43 -4.79 -3.59 -5.68
CA GLY A 43 -3.68 -4.22 -4.96
C GLY A 43 -3.76 -3.98 -3.46
N LEU A 44 -4.01 -2.75 -3.04
CA LEU A 44 -4.17 -2.39 -1.63
C LEU A 44 -5.42 -3.03 -1.02
N PHE A 45 -6.52 -3.08 -1.76
CA PHE A 45 -7.74 -3.74 -1.33
C PHE A 45 -7.50 -5.23 -1.05
N ALA A 46 -6.73 -5.90 -1.89
CA ALA A 46 -6.35 -7.29 -1.68
C ALA A 46 -5.43 -7.48 -0.46
N LEU A 47 -4.62 -6.47 -0.12
CA LEU A 47 -3.74 -6.45 1.05
C LEU A 47 -4.44 -5.95 2.33
N GLN A 48 -5.68 -5.47 2.20
CA GLN A 48 -6.44 -4.97 3.33
C GLN A 48 -6.88 -6.13 4.22
N HIS A 49 -6.46 -6.09 5.46
CA HIS A 49 -6.86 -7.04 6.50
C HIS A 49 -7.49 -6.29 7.68
N ARG A 50 -8.04 -7.06 8.62
CA ARG A 50 -8.57 -6.52 9.87
C ARG A 50 -7.48 -5.74 10.61
N GLY A 51 -7.83 -4.53 11.09
CA GLY A 51 -6.90 -3.67 11.80
C GLY A 51 -6.14 -2.65 10.93
N GLN A 52 -6.39 -2.63 9.62
CA GLN A 52 -5.84 -1.61 8.73
C GLN A 52 -6.39 -0.22 9.12
N GLU A 53 -5.51 0.74 9.33
CA GLU A 53 -5.85 2.05 9.89
C GLU A 53 -5.70 3.20 8.91
N ALA A 54 -4.78 3.09 7.98
CA ALA A 54 -4.47 4.15 7.03
C ALA A 54 -3.97 3.56 5.72
N ALA A 55 -4.12 4.31 4.65
CA ALA A 55 -3.59 3.94 3.35
C ALA A 55 -3.22 5.17 2.53
N GLY A 56 -2.35 4.99 1.55
CA GLY A 56 -1.95 6.03 0.64
C GLY A 56 -1.50 5.49 -0.69
N ILE A 57 -1.63 6.32 -1.71
CA ILE A 57 -1.15 6.05 -3.07
C ILE A 57 -0.36 7.27 -3.54
N ALA A 58 0.85 7.02 -4.02
CA ALA A 58 1.65 7.99 -4.76
C ALA A 58 1.69 7.58 -6.22
N VAL A 59 1.41 8.51 -7.11
CA VAL A 59 1.42 8.31 -8.56
C VAL A 59 2.37 9.28 -9.20
N GLY A 60 3.25 8.79 -10.04
CA GLY A 60 4.24 9.57 -10.75
C GLY A 60 4.11 9.50 -12.26
N ASP A 61 4.45 10.61 -12.89
CA ASP A 61 4.73 10.71 -14.31
C ASP A 61 6.13 11.33 -14.52
N ASP A 62 6.45 11.78 -15.73
CA ASP A 62 7.75 12.34 -16.03
C ASP A 62 8.02 13.68 -15.32
N ASP A 63 6.99 14.38 -14.86
CA ASP A 63 7.09 15.76 -14.37
C ASP A 63 6.87 15.89 -12.87
N ARG A 64 6.06 15.03 -12.27
CA ARG A 64 5.64 15.18 -10.86
C ARG A 64 5.16 13.88 -10.22
N ILE A 65 5.14 13.90 -8.89
CA ILE A 65 4.47 12.89 -8.07
C ILE A 65 3.29 13.54 -7.36
N VAL A 66 2.16 12.87 -7.39
CA VAL A 66 0.95 13.25 -6.64
C VAL A 66 0.67 12.16 -5.61
N VAL A 67 0.41 12.57 -4.37
CA VAL A 67 0.14 11.65 -3.27
C VAL A 67 -1.25 11.94 -2.70
N PHE A 68 -2.04 10.92 -2.53
CA PHE A 68 -3.25 10.95 -1.74
C PHE A 68 -3.19 9.87 -0.66
N LYS A 69 -3.35 10.29 0.60
CA LYS A 69 -3.31 9.41 1.77
C LYS A 69 -4.21 9.90 2.87
N ASP A 70 -4.77 8.99 3.62
CA ASP A 70 -5.66 9.33 4.72
C ASP A 70 -5.74 8.20 5.75
N MET A 71 -6.33 8.53 6.89
CA MET A 71 -6.73 7.57 7.90
C MET A 71 -8.04 6.90 7.49
N GLY A 72 -8.13 5.59 7.65
CA GLY A 72 -9.31 4.82 7.35
C GLY A 72 -9.03 3.56 6.54
N LEU A 73 -10.08 2.87 6.16
CA LEU A 73 -10.00 1.68 5.32
C LEU A 73 -9.79 2.06 3.85
N VAL A 74 -9.05 1.25 3.13
CA VAL A 74 -8.79 1.44 1.69
C VAL A 74 -10.08 1.73 0.93
N ALA A 75 -11.13 0.94 1.15
CA ALA A 75 -12.42 1.11 0.48
C ALA A 75 -13.12 2.44 0.79
N ASN A 76 -12.82 3.07 1.91
CA ASN A 76 -13.45 4.32 2.35
C ASN A 76 -12.61 5.56 2.00
N ILE A 77 -11.30 5.41 1.88
CA ILE A 77 -10.38 6.51 1.59
C ILE A 77 -10.44 6.91 0.12
N PHE A 78 -10.47 5.92 -0.76
CA PHE A 78 -10.39 6.13 -2.21
C PHE A 78 -11.76 5.96 -2.86
N ASP A 79 -12.20 6.98 -3.55
CA ASP A 79 -13.35 6.93 -4.45
C ASP A 79 -12.90 7.06 -5.91
N GLU A 80 -13.85 6.91 -6.83
CA GLU A 80 -13.59 7.02 -8.28
C GLU A 80 -13.00 8.39 -8.64
N SER A 81 -13.51 9.45 -8.05
CA SER A 81 -13.04 10.82 -8.28
C SER A 81 -11.59 11.00 -7.85
N THR A 82 -11.24 10.53 -6.67
CA THR A 82 -9.87 10.60 -6.16
C THR A 82 -8.91 9.80 -7.04
N LEU A 83 -9.27 8.56 -7.38
CA LEU A 83 -8.44 7.71 -8.22
C LEU A 83 -8.25 8.29 -9.64
N SER A 84 -9.29 8.89 -10.19
CA SER A 84 -9.22 9.52 -11.51
C SER A 84 -8.35 10.76 -11.54
N ALA A 85 -8.17 11.44 -10.42
CA ALA A 85 -7.27 12.59 -10.27
C ALA A 85 -5.79 12.17 -10.17
N LEU A 86 -5.52 10.91 -9.82
CA LEU A 86 -4.17 10.38 -9.67
C LEU A 86 -3.72 9.73 -10.99
N GLN A 87 -3.21 10.54 -11.91
CA GLN A 87 -2.76 10.09 -13.22
C GLN A 87 -1.24 10.01 -13.31
N GLY A 88 -0.74 8.97 -13.94
CA GLY A 88 0.69 8.76 -14.17
C GLY A 88 0.98 7.37 -14.73
N ASN A 89 2.25 7.03 -14.77
CA ASN A 89 2.78 5.80 -15.35
C ASN A 89 3.23 4.78 -14.30
N VAL A 90 3.50 5.25 -13.10
CA VAL A 90 3.98 4.44 -11.98
C VAL A 90 3.20 4.81 -10.73
N ALA A 91 2.91 3.84 -9.91
CA ALA A 91 2.26 4.06 -8.63
C ALA A 91 2.84 3.15 -7.54
N VAL A 92 2.86 3.68 -6.32
CA VAL A 92 3.19 2.94 -5.11
C VAL A 92 2.06 3.15 -4.11
N GLY A 93 1.60 2.06 -3.52
CA GLY A 93 0.57 2.09 -2.49
C GLY A 93 1.04 1.44 -1.20
N HIS A 94 0.47 1.89 -0.10
CA HIS A 94 0.77 1.38 1.23
C HIS A 94 -0.50 1.27 2.07
N THR A 95 -0.64 0.16 2.78
CA THR A 95 -1.62 -0.02 3.85
C THR A 95 -0.90 -0.08 5.18
N ARG A 96 -1.33 0.72 6.13
CA ARG A 96 -0.71 0.80 7.46
C ARG A 96 -1.55 0.06 8.49
N TYR A 97 -0.83 -0.70 9.32
CA TYR A 97 -1.34 -1.32 10.53
C TYR A 97 -0.62 -0.73 11.74
N SER A 98 -1.34 -0.46 12.81
CA SER A 98 -0.78 0.19 13.98
C SER A 98 0.03 -0.81 14.79
N THR A 99 1.34 -0.72 14.67
CA THR A 99 2.26 -1.50 15.51
C THR A 99 3.09 -0.62 16.45
N ALA A 100 3.38 0.60 16.05
CA ALA A 100 4.08 1.59 16.87
C ALA A 100 3.99 2.98 16.21
N GLY A 101 3.90 4.02 17.01
CA GLY A 101 3.78 5.38 16.55
C GLY A 101 2.33 5.89 16.53
N GLY A 102 2.15 7.19 16.63
CA GLY A 102 0.84 7.82 16.74
C GLY A 102 -0.04 7.61 15.51
N LYS A 103 -1.34 7.71 15.72
CA LYS A 103 -2.37 7.70 14.68
C LYS A 103 -2.47 9.06 13.98
N GLU A 104 -1.32 9.61 13.56
CA GLU A 104 -1.28 10.91 12.92
C GLU A 104 -1.19 10.77 11.41
N TRP A 105 -1.91 11.65 10.71
CA TRP A 105 -1.88 11.70 9.25
C TRP A 105 -0.45 11.84 8.69
N SER A 106 0.42 12.59 9.38
CA SER A 106 1.81 12.78 8.99
C SER A 106 2.62 11.48 8.91
N ASN A 107 2.19 10.45 9.63
CA ASN A 107 2.82 9.14 9.63
C ASN A 107 2.24 8.18 8.58
N VAL A 108 1.21 8.59 7.87
CA VAL A 108 0.63 7.79 6.79
C VAL A 108 1.59 7.77 5.60
N GLN A 109 1.83 6.59 5.07
CA GLN A 109 2.67 6.38 3.90
C GLN A 109 1.82 6.30 2.61
N PRO A 110 2.37 6.60 1.42
CA PRO A 110 3.77 6.94 1.14
C PRO A 110 4.21 8.29 1.70
N MET A 111 5.47 8.38 2.07
CA MET A 111 6.10 9.66 2.41
C MET A 111 6.47 10.39 1.12
N PHE A 112 6.35 11.70 1.15
CA PHE A 112 6.65 12.54 0.01
C PHE A 112 7.64 13.64 0.38
N SER A 113 8.58 13.89 -0.48
CA SER A 113 9.55 14.98 -0.32
C SER A 113 9.97 15.54 -1.68
N THR A 114 10.17 16.84 -1.73
CA THR A 114 10.77 17.50 -2.89
C THR A 114 12.19 17.96 -2.53
N SER A 115 13.15 17.58 -3.37
CA SER A 115 14.54 18.01 -3.19
C SER A 115 14.71 19.51 -3.48
N SER A 116 15.83 20.08 -3.05
CA SER A 116 16.20 21.49 -3.35
C SER A 116 16.35 21.77 -4.86
N THR A 117 16.50 20.74 -5.67
CA THR A 117 16.59 20.84 -7.13
C THR A 117 15.23 20.63 -7.82
N GLY A 118 14.15 20.48 -7.06
CA GLY A 118 12.80 20.29 -7.58
C GLY A 118 12.49 18.85 -8.00
N VAL A 119 13.28 17.87 -7.57
CA VAL A 119 12.99 16.44 -7.80
C VAL A 119 12.10 15.91 -6.70
N ASP A 120 10.99 15.32 -7.08
CA ASP A 120 10.04 14.68 -6.16
C ASP A 120 10.43 13.23 -5.87
N ILE A 121 10.26 12.83 -4.63
CA ILE A 121 10.54 11.48 -4.14
C ILE A 121 9.35 11.00 -3.28
N ALA A 122 8.91 9.79 -3.54
CA ALA A 122 7.88 9.14 -2.74
C ALA A 122 8.24 7.66 -2.48
#